data_c64baeb24803202e9980a6ed6ef455bb
#
_entry.id   c64baeb24803202e9980a6ed6ef455bb
#
_cell.length_a   1.000
_cell.length_b   1.000
_cell.length_c   1.000
_cell.angle_alpha   90.00
_cell.angle_beta   90.00
_cell.angle_gamma   90.00
#
_symmetry.space_group_name_H-M   'P 1'
#
loop_
_entity.id
_entity.type
_entity.pdbx_description
1 polymer ?
#
loop_
_entity_poly.entity_id
_entity_poly.type
_entity_poly.pdbx_seq_one_letter_code
_entity_poly.pdbx_strand_id
1 'polypeptide(L)'
;PDFKTIANFRKDNGRGIREVCKQFVIVCRKLNLLSQSTVVIDGSKFKGVNNRDRNVTPGKLKRRREELERSIDRYLYRLDKMDQKSDDVVAIQTPMLQEKIASLKEALADLNALEPELDKREDKQISLTDPDARSLRTRGTGIVGYNVQTAVEPDNHLIVAHEVTNQFNDHNQLSPMAIAAREAMGI
;
A
#
# COMPACT_ATOMS: atom_id res chain seq x y z
N PRO A 1 -24.77 5.90 -10.45
CA PRO A 1 -23.50 6.61 -10.29
C PRO A 1 -22.35 5.75 -10.75
N ASP A 2 -21.40 6.33 -11.44
CA ASP A 2 -20.18 5.64 -11.84
C ASP A 2 -19.22 5.43 -10.64
N PHE A 3 -18.17 4.65 -10.84
CA PHE A 3 -17.21 4.36 -9.78
C PHE A 3 -16.47 5.60 -9.24
N LYS A 4 -16.27 6.63 -10.08
CA LYS A 4 -15.64 7.89 -9.66
C LYS A 4 -16.54 8.69 -8.74
N THR A 5 -17.82 8.75 -9.05
CA THR A 5 -18.84 9.41 -8.20
C THR A 5 -18.89 8.75 -6.82
N ILE A 6 -18.86 7.41 -6.75
CA ILE A 6 -18.83 6.68 -5.49
C ILE A 6 -17.52 6.93 -4.73
N ALA A 7 -16.39 6.93 -5.41
CA ALA A 7 -15.09 7.18 -4.79
C ALA A 7 -14.99 8.60 -4.23
N ASN A 8 -15.42 9.60 -5.00
CA ASN A 8 -15.45 11.00 -4.57
C ASN A 8 -16.40 11.20 -3.39
N PHE A 9 -17.61 10.61 -3.44
CA PHE A 9 -18.54 10.66 -2.32
C PHE A 9 -17.91 10.14 -1.02
N ARG A 10 -17.23 8.99 -1.06
CA ARG A 10 -16.54 8.43 0.13
C ARG A 10 -15.43 9.35 0.63
N LYS A 11 -14.63 9.92 -0.28
CA LYS A 11 -13.55 10.85 0.03
C LYS A 11 -14.06 12.10 0.73
N ASP A 12 -15.11 12.71 0.16
CA ASP A 12 -15.62 14.00 0.62
C ASP A 12 -16.51 13.88 1.87
N ASN A 13 -17.11 12.71 2.11
CA ASN A 13 -18.06 12.47 3.19
C ASN A 13 -17.57 11.46 4.26
N GLY A 14 -16.27 11.22 4.36
CA GLY A 14 -15.71 10.20 5.26
C GLY A 14 -16.10 10.38 6.74
N ARG A 15 -16.23 11.64 7.22
CA ARG A 15 -16.71 11.94 8.58
C ARG A 15 -18.19 11.60 8.73
N GLY A 16 -19.03 11.98 7.77
CA GLY A 16 -20.47 11.69 7.78
C GLY A 16 -20.77 10.20 7.73
N ILE A 17 -20.02 9.46 6.90
CA ILE A 17 -20.16 7.99 6.81
C ILE A 17 -19.85 7.33 8.15
N ARG A 18 -18.77 7.73 8.84
CA ARG A 18 -18.43 7.21 10.17
C ARG A 18 -19.52 7.53 11.20
N GLU A 19 -20.10 8.72 11.15
CA GLU A 19 -21.17 9.09 12.06
C GLU A 19 -22.44 8.25 11.81
N VAL A 20 -22.80 8.02 10.55
CA VAL A 20 -23.92 7.13 10.19
C VAL A 20 -23.70 5.70 10.71
N CYS A 21 -22.48 5.15 10.57
CA CYS A 21 -22.14 3.83 11.12
C CYS A 21 -22.30 3.81 12.65
N LYS A 22 -21.84 4.85 13.35
CA LYS A 22 -22.04 5.00 14.80
C LYS A 22 -23.50 5.01 15.18
N GLN A 23 -24.32 5.84 14.50
CA GLN A 23 -25.76 5.91 14.74
C GLN A 23 -26.47 4.60 14.49
N PHE A 24 -26.05 3.85 13.47
CA PHE A 24 -26.55 2.52 13.19
C PHE A 24 -26.34 1.55 14.37
N VAL A 25 -25.13 1.52 14.94
CA VAL A 25 -24.83 0.68 16.11
C VAL A 25 -25.69 1.11 17.32
N ILE A 26 -25.90 2.41 17.55
CA ILE A 26 -26.78 2.91 18.60
C ILE A 26 -28.24 2.44 18.41
N VAL A 27 -28.72 2.46 17.18
CA VAL A 27 -30.07 1.95 16.85
C VAL A 27 -30.16 0.45 17.11
N CYS A 28 -29.17 -0.34 16.65
CA CYS A 28 -29.11 -1.78 16.92
C CYS A 28 -29.15 -2.08 18.42
N ARG A 29 -28.40 -1.31 19.22
CA ARG A 29 -28.42 -1.43 20.69
C ARG A 29 -29.80 -1.14 21.26
N LYS A 30 -30.47 -0.07 20.84
CA LYS A 30 -31.83 0.30 21.30
C LYS A 30 -32.87 -0.78 20.93
N LEU A 31 -32.65 -1.49 19.85
CA LEU A 31 -33.50 -2.59 19.39
C LEU A 31 -33.15 -3.93 20.03
N ASN A 32 -32.21 -3.97 20.97
CA ASN A 32 -31.70 -5.18 21.63
C ASN A 32 -31.14 -6.23 20.64
N LEU A 33 -30.55 -5.77 19.52
CA LEU A 33 -29.92 -6.63 18.51
C LEU A 33 -28.44 -6.93 18.83
N LEU A 34 -27.89 -6.39 19.91
CA LEU A 34 -26.51 -6.64 20.34
C LEU A 34 -26.51 -7.52 21.58
N SER A 35 -25.88 -8.70 21.51
CA SER A 35 -25.64 -9.52 22.69
C SER A 35 -24.65 -8.81 23.60
N GLN A 36 -24.91 -8.81 24.90
CA GLN A 36 -24.06 -8.10 25.87
C GLN A 36 -22.86 -8.94 26.37
N SER A 37 -22.72 -10.18 25.91
CA SER A 37 -21.82 -11.15 26.51
C SER A 37 -20.51 -11.37 25.74
N THR A 38 -20.52 -11.23 24.41
CA THR A 38 -19.39 -11.66 23.59
C THR A 38 -19.22 -10.77 22.35
N VAL A 39 -17.97 -10.50 22.01
CA VAL A 39 -17.57 -9.87 20.74
C VAL A 39 -16.45 -10.69 20.13
N VAL A 40 -16.53 -10.96 18.85
CA VAL A 40 -15.47 -11.61 18.07
C VAL A 40 -14.65 -10.56 17.36
N ILE A 41 -13.33 -10.57 17.57
CA ILE A 41 -12.41 -9.63 16.94
C ILE A 41 -11.53 -10.38 15.95
N ASP A 42 -11.45 -9.91 14.71
CA ASP A 42 -10.59 -10.48 13.67
C ASP A 42 -10.06 -9.39 12.73
N GLY A 43 -8.89 -9.69 12.14
CA GLY A 43 -8.21 -8.82 11.19
C GLY A 43 -8.24 -9.36 9.76
N SER A 44 -8.74 -8.56 8.83
CA SER A 44 -8.74 -8.87 7.40
C SER A 44 -7.78 -7.97 6.62
N LYS A 45 -7.01 -8.55 5.69
CA LYS A 45 -6.00 -7.83 4.91
C LYS A 45 -6.53 -7.44 3.54
N PHE A 46 -6.53 -6.13 3.26
CA PHE A 46 -7.03 -5.55 2.02
C PHE A 46 -5.90 -4.96 1.20
N LYS A 47 -5.76 -5.45 -0.03
CA LYS A 47 -4.73 -5.00 -0.98
C LYS A 47 -5.02 -3.61 -1.56
N GLY A 48 -6.26 -3.24 -1.77
CA GLY A 48 -6.62 -2.06 -2.55
C GLY A 48 -6.05 -2.13 -3.98
N VAL A 49 -5.63 -0.98 -4.50
CA VAL A 49 -4.97 -0.87 -5.82
C VAL A 49 -3.44 -0.99 -5.75
N ASN A 50 -2.90 -1.35 -4.60
CA ASN A 50 -1.46 -1.39 -4.38
C ASN A 50 -0.79 -2.55 -5.15
N ASN A 51 0.39 -2.28 -5.71
CA ASN A 51 1.20 -3.26 -6.39
C ASN A 51 2.43 -3.60 -5.53
N ARG A 52 2.65 -4.90 -5.33
CA ARG A 52 3.80 -5.43 -4.59
C ARG A 52 5.15 -4.99 -5.18
N ASP A 53 5.25 -4.90 -6.50
CA ASP A 53 6.49 -4.51 -7.17
C ASP A 53 6.81 -3.02 -6.99
N ARG A 54 5.79 -2.20 -6.71
CA ARG A 54 5.93 -0.78 -6.39
C ARG A 54 6.13 -0.49 -4.90
N ASN A 55 6.23 -1.50 -4.07
CA ASN A 55 6.63 -1.35 -2.66
C ASN A 55 8.14 -1.50 -2.54
N VAL A 56 8.83 -0.41 -2.29
CA VAL A 56 10.28 -0.31 -2.20
C VAL A 56 10.74 -0.66 -0.79
N THR A 57 11.75 -1.51 -0.69
CA THR A 57 12.47 -1.86 0.53
C THR A 57 13.98 -1.75 0.26
N PRO A 58 14.87 -1.67 1.27
CA PRO A 58 16.31 -1.55 1.05
C PRO A 58 16.87 -2.62 0.12
N GLY A 59 16.44 -3.87 0.29
CA GLY A 59 16.86 -4.98 -0.57
C GLY A 59 16.40 -4.85 -2.02
N LYS A 60 15.15 -4.37 -2.25
CA LYS A 60 14.65 -4.11 -3.60
C LYS A 60 15.32 -2.90 -4.24
N LEU A 61 15.55 -1.84 -3.46
CA LEU A 61 16.23 -0.64 -3.91
C LEU A 61 17.65 -0.98 -4.40
N LYS A 62 18.44 -1.70 -3.59
CA LYS A 62 19.77 -2.17 -3.96
C LYS A 62 19.77 -3.00 -5.25
N ARG A 63 18.89 -4.02 -5.31
CA ARG A 63 18.80 -4.87 -6.50
C ARG A 63 18.40 -4.08 -7.74
N ARG A 64 17.45 -3.16 -7.65
CA ARG A 64 16.99 -2.35 -8.77
C ARG A 64 18.08 -1.39 -9.25
N ARG A 65 18.87 -0.80 -8.31
CA ARG A 65 20.04 0.02 -8.62
C ARG A 65 21.06 -0.78 -9.44
N GLU A 66 21.47 -1.94 -8.96
CA GLU A 66 22.41 -2.82 -9.66
C GLU A 66 21.92 -3.25 -11.06
N GLU A 67 20.61 -3.46 -11.22
CA GLU A 67 20.00 -3.79 -12.53
C GLU A 67 20.06 -2.60 -13.50
N LEU A 68 19.80 -1.37 -13.01
CA LEU A 68 19.88 -0.14 -13.80
C LEU A 68 21.34 0.16 -14.19
N GLU A 69 22.28 0.10 -13.26
CA GLU A 69 23.71 0.30 -13.51
C GLU A 69 24.23 -0.69 -14.56
N ARG A 70 23.97 -1.97 -14.40
CA ARG A 70 24.34 -2.99 -15.40
C ARG A 70 23.70 -2.74 -16.78
N SER A 71 22.50 -2.19 -16.80
CA SER A 71 21.84 -1.85 -18.07
C SER A 71 22.48 -0.62 -18.71
N ILE A 72 22.84 0.40 -17.95
CA ILE A 72 23.55 1.59 -18.41
C ILE A 72 24.92 1.17 -19.00
N ASP A 73 25.71 0.38 -18.28
CA ASP A 73 27.01 -0.11 -18.74
C ASP A 73 26.91 -0.90 -20.06
N ARG A 74 25.90 -1.76 -20.18
CA ARG A 74 25.65 -2.51 -21.40
C ARG A 74 25.31 -1.62 -22.59
N TYR A 75 24.53 -0.55 -22.38
CA TYR A 75 24.18 0.40 -23.44
C TYR A 75 25.34 1.31 -23.79
N LEU A 76 26.14 1.75 -22.80
CA LEU A 76 27.39 2.50 -23.03
C LEU A 76 28.40 1.69 -23.84
N TYR A 77 28.60 0.43 -23.49
CA TYR A 77 29.44 -0.48 -24.28
C TYR A 77 28.96 -0.65 -25.73
N ARG A 78 27.66 -0.71 -25.93
CA ARG A 78 27.09 -0.77 -27.30
C ARG A 78 27.35 0.51 -28.07
N LEU A 79 27.19 1.66 -27.43
CA LEU A 79 27.46 2.96 -28.03
C LEU A 79 28.93 3.08 -28.44
N ASP A 80 29.87 2.75 -27.56
CA ASP A 80 31.30 2.74 -27.83
C ASP A 80 31.68 1.82 -29.02
N LYS A 81 31.07 0.66 -29.12
CA LYS A 81 31.27 -0.24 -30.27
C LYS A 81 30.67 0.31 -31.58
N MET A 82 29.64 1.11 -31.50
CA MET A 82 29.06 1.76 -32.70
C MET A 82 29.90 2.92 -33.18
N ASP A 83 30.46 3.70 -32.27
CA ASP A 83 31.36 4.81 -32.63
C ASP A 83 32.64 4.35 -33.39
N GLN A 84 32.97 3.06 -33.29
CA GLN A 84 34.05 2.42 -34.02
C GLN A 84 33.69 1.94 -35.44
N LYS A 85 32.41 2.06 -35.83
CA LYS A 85 31.87 1.64 -37.13
C LYS A 85 31.30 2.82 -37.92
N SER A 86 31.69 2.96 -39.16
CA SER A 86 31.33 4.08 -40.02
C SER A 86 30.20 3.72 -41.00
N ASP A 87 29.00 3.33 -40.51
CA ASP A 87 27.87 2.91 -41.34
C ASP A 87 26.65 3.84 -41.11
N ASP A 88 25.83 4.07 -42.15
CA ASP A 88 24.59 4.89 -42.06
C ASP A 88 23.58 4.38 -41.01
N VAL A 89 23.60 3.09 -40.69
CA VAL A 89 22.79 2.48 -39.65
C VAL A 89 23.18 2.98 -38.25
N VAL A 90 24.45 3.35 -38.04
CA VAL A 90 24.97 3.91 -36.78
C VAL A 90 24.33 5.27 -36.49
N ALA A 91 24.15 6.10 -37.52
CA ALA A 91 23.59 7.44 -37.36
C ALA A 91 22.15 7.44 -36.83
N ILE A 92 21.35 6.40 -37.14
CA ILE A 92 19.97 6.26 -36.67
C ILE A 92 19.90 5.61 -35.28
N GLN A 93 20.79 4.67 -34.96
CA GLN A 93 20.74 3.93 -33.70
C GLN A 93 21.38 4.67 -32.54
N THR A 94 22.36 5.54 -32.79
CA THR A 94 23.07 6.32 -31.76
C THR A 94 22.13 7.23 -30.93
N PRO A 95 21.25 8.04 -31.52
CA PRO A 95 20.30 8.87 -30.76
C PRO A 95 19.35 8.02 -29.89
N MET A 96 18.85 6.89 -30.40
CA MET A 96 17.98 6.01 -29.63
C MET A 96 18.67 5.38 -28.41
N LEU A 97 19.94 5.02 -28.55
CA LEU A 97 20.76 4.51 -27.43
C LEU A 97 21.04 5.59 -26.39
N GLN A 98 21.35 6.82 -26.83
CA GLN A 98 21.57 7.96 -25.95
C GLN A 98 20.31 8.31 -25.17
N GLU A 99 19.15 8.35 -25.83
CA GLU A 99 17.84 8.55 -25.16
C GLU A 99 17.55 7.46 -24.13
N LYS A 100 17.84 6.21 -24.47
CA LYS A 100 17.67 5.09 -23.55
C LYS A 100 18.59 5.18 -22.33
N ILE A 101 19.84 5.56 -22.53
CA ILE A 101 20.79 5.77 -21.43
C ILE A 101 20.33 6.94 -20.54
N ALA A 102 19.87 8.05 -21.13
CA ALA A 102 19.32 9.19 -20.39
C ALA A 102 18.14 8.78 -19.50
N SER A 103 17.17 8.06 -20.06
CA SER A 103 16.01 7.55 -19.32
C SER A 103 16.40 6.59 -18.18
N LEU A 104 17.42 5.74 -18.38
CA LEU A 104 17.91 4.85 -17.32
C LEU A 104 18.64 5.62 -16.21
N LYS A 105 19.41 6.67 -16.57
CA LYS A 105 20.06 7.55 -15.58
C LYS A 105 19.04 8.35 -14.76
N GLU A 106 18.00 8.84 -15.38
CA GLU A 106 16.88 9.49 -14.69
C GLU A 106 16.20 8.53 -13.71
N ALA A 107 15.86 7.32 -14.15
CA ALA A 107 15.29 6.29 -13.28
C ALA A 107 16.22 5.91 -12.11
N LEU A 108 17.53 5.95 -12.32
CA LEU A 108 18.53 5.71 -11.27
C LEU A 108 18.57 6.88 -10.26
N ALA A 109 18.46 8.12 -10.74
CA ALA A 109 18.40 9.31 -9.89
C ALA A 109 17.14 9.31 -9.03
N ASP A 110 15.97 9.00 -9.61
CA ASP A 110 14.70 8.87 -8.89
C ASP A 110 14.80 7.78 -7.80
N LEU A 111 15.40 6.65 -8.13
CA LEU A 111 15.59 5.55 -7.18
C LEU A 111 16.51 5.97 -6.01
N ASN A 112 17.57 6.70 -6.28
CA ASN A 112 18.48 7.21 -5.26
C ASN A 112 17.83 8.26 -4.35
N ALA A 113 16.90 9.06 -4.88
CA ALA A 113 16.14 10.03 -4.11
C ALA A 113 15.21 9.38 -3.06
N LEU A 114 14.80 8.12 -3.27
CA LEU A 114 13.99 7.37 -2.31
C LEU A 114 14.77 6.84 -1.10
N GLU A 115 16.07 6.71 -1.20
CA GLU A 115 16.91 6.11 -0.13
C GLU A 115 16.84 6.89 1.19
N PRO A 116 17.01 8.24 1.22
CA PRO A 116 16.90 9.00 2.46
C PRO A 116 15.48 9.03 3.04
N GLU A 117 14.46 8.90 2.21
CA GLU A 117 13.06 8.78 2.69
C GLU A 117 12.81 7.41 3.33
N LEU A 118 13.35 6.36 2.71
CA LEU A 118 13.27 5.00 3.21
C LEU A 118 13.98 4.86 4.57
N ASP A 119 15.12 5.56 4.73
CA ASP A 119 15.90 5.52 5.96
C ASP A 119 15.25 6.24 7.13
N LYS A 120 14.41 7.23 6.87
CA LYS A 120 13.64 7.93 7.90
C LYS A 120 12.48 7.10 8.46
N ARG A 121 12.06 6.04 7.75
CA ARG A 121 10.93 5.21 8.17
C ARG A 121 11.40 4.04 9.03
N GLU A 122 10.73 3.82 10.15
CA GLU A 122 11.04 2.70 11.06
C GLU A 122 10.89 1.34 10.37
N ASP A 123 9.86 1.19 9.55
CA ASP A 123 9.54 -0.05 8.84
C ASP A 123 10.34 -0.26 7.54
N LYS A 124 11.20 0.72 7.17
CA LYS A 124 12.08 0.64 5.99
C LYS A 124 11.35 0.21 4.71
N GLN A 125 10.14 0.75 4.50
CA GLN A 125 9.38 0.47 3.28
C GLN A 125 8.54 1.68 2.82
N ILE A 126 8.41 1.82 1.49
CA ILE A 126 7.63 2.87 0.83
C ILE A 126 6.85 2.24 -0.31
N SER A 127 5.53 2.38 -0.29
CA SER A 127 4.71 2.08 -1.46
C SER A 127 4.62 3.31 -2.36
N LEU A 128 5.05 3.17 -3.62
CA LEU A 128 4.98 4.25 -4.62
C LEU A 128 3.55 4.51 -5.13
N THR A 129 2.60 3.65 -4.79
CA THR A 129 1.19 3.83 -5.17
C THR A 129 0.43 4.53 -4.06
N ASP A 130 0.68 4.13 -2.83
CA ASP A 130 0.04 4.63 -1.63
C ASP A 130 1.06 4.59 -0.49
N PRO A 131 1.65 5.74 -0.11
CA PRO A 131 2.74 5.81 0.87
C PRO A 131 2.40 5.27 2.27
N ASP A 132 1.12 5.17 2.61
CA ASP A 132 0.66 4.65 3.90
C ASP A 132 0.43 3.14 3.89
N ALA A 133 0.26 2.54 2.71
CA ALA A 133 0.13 1.10 2.58
C ALA A 133 1.42 0.36 2.94
N ARG A 134 1.28 -0.80 3.57
CA ARG A 134 2.41 -1.64 4.02
C ARG A 134 2.34 -3.05 3.46
N SER A 135 3.50 -3.69 3.41
CA SER A 135 3.59 -5.11 3.10
C SER A 135 3.06 -5.93 4.27
N LEU A 136 1.96 -6.61 4.04
CA LEU A 136 1.26 -7.43 5.01
C LEU A 136 1.52 -8.91 4.70
N ARG A 137 1.85 -9.69 5.73
CA ARG A 137 2.07 -11.11 5.60
C ARG A 137 0.72 -11.85 5.51
N THR A 138 0.56 -12.68 4.50
CA THR A 138 -0.60 -13.57 4.34
C THR A 138 -0.12 -15.02 4.31
N ARG A 139 -1.01 -15.99 4.30
CA ARG A 139 -0.67 -17.42 4.19
C ARG A 139 0.01 -17.82 2.88
N GLY A 140 0.12 -16.90 1.94
CA GLY A 140 0.79 -17.11 0.65
C GLY A 140 1.81 -16.02 0.36
N THR A 141 1.69 -15.41 -0.80
CA THR A 141 2.47 -14.23 -1.18
C THR A 141 1.91 -13.00 -0.47
N GLY A 142 2.72 -12.33 0.35
CA GLY A 142 2.30 -11.10 1.03
C GLY A 142 1.67 -10.06 0.09
N ILE A 143 0.77 -9.25 0.61
CA ILE A 143 0.11 -8.16 -0.12
C ILE A 143 0.61 -6.81 0.39
N VAL A 144 0.49 -5.77 -0.42
CA VAL A 144 0.68 -4.38 0.00
C VAL A 144 -0.69 -3.73 0.16
N GLY A 145 -0.99 -3.24 1.35
CA GLY A 145 -2.33 -2.72 1.66
C GLY A 145 -2.50 -2.38 3.13
N TYR A 146 -3.70 -2.63 3.62
CA TYR A 146 -4.12 -2.31 4.98
C TYR A 146 -4.65 -3.55 5.69
N ASN A 147 -4.54 -3.53 7.01
CA ASN A 147 -5.14 -4.50 7.92
C ASN A 147 -6.39 -3.85 8.53
N VAL A 148 -7.55 -4.39 8.23
CA VAL A 148 -8.84 -3.90 8.75
C VAL A 148 -9.26 -4.81 9.89
N GLN A 149 -9.28 -4.27 11.09
CA GLN A 149 -9.77 -4.95 12.27
C GLN A 149 -11.28 -4.72 12.41
N THR A 150 -12.02 -5.76 12.71
CA THR A 150 -13.46 -5.69 12.96
C THR A 150 -13.80 -6.36 14.26
N ALA A 151 -14.71 -5.76 15.02
CA ALA A 151 -15.35 -6.36 16.16
C ALA A 151 -16.82 -6.65 15.79
N VAL A 152 -17.22 -7.90 15.88
CA VAL A 152 -18.51 -8.39 15.42
C VAL A 152 -19.27 -9.00 16.59
N GLU A 153 -20.52 -8.59 16.73
CA GLU A 153 -21.50 -9.23 17.60
C GLU A 153 -21.95 -10.55 16.93
N PRO A 154 -21.80 -11.71 17.62
CA PRO A 154 -21.90 -13.02 16.97
C PRO A 154 -23.34 -13.50 16.67
N ASP A 155 -24.35 -13.04 17.41
CA ASP A 155 -25.72 -13.55 17.26
C ASP A 155 -26.40 -13.02 16.02
N ASN A 156 -26.21 -11.73 15.73
CA ASN A 156 -26.79 -11.04 14.55
C ASN A 156 -25.72 -10.68 13.50
N HIS A 157 -24.45 -11.03 13.72
CA HIS A 157 -23.33 -10.75 12.83
C HIS A 157 -23.13 -9.26 12.52
N LEU A 158 -23.40 -8.40 13.49
CA LEU A 158 -23.29 -6.95 13.36
C LEU A 158 -21.89 -6.47 13.68
N ILE A 159 -21.31 -5.67 12.78
CA ILE A 159 -20.03 -5.00 13.05
C ILE A 159 -20.30 -3.85 14.02
N VAL A 160 -19.78 -3.93 15.22
CA VAL A 160 -19.96 -2.92 16.29
C VAL A 160 -18.81 -1.91 16.32
N ALA A 161 -17.60 -2.32 15.92
CA ALA A 161 -16.44 -1.44 15.78
C ALA A 161 -15.52 -1.91 14.65
N HIS A 162 -14.80 -1.00 14.05
CA HIS A 162 -13.78 -1.29 13.06
C HIS A 162 -12.63 -0.28 13.14
N GLU A 163 -11.43 -0.74 12.76
CA GLU A 163 -10.23 0.10 12.66
C GLU A 163 -9.44 -0.29 11.42
N VAL A 164 -8.89 0.70 10.72
CA VAL A 164 -8.01 0.48 9.58
C VAL A 164 -6.59 0.82 9.98
N THR A 165 -5.71 -0.15 9.97
CA THR A 165 -4.30 0.02 10.34
C THR A 165 -3.38 -0.48 9.22
N ASN A 166 -2.17 0.00 9.19
CA ASN A 166 -1.10 -0.49 8.33
C ASN A 166 -0.12 -1.44 9.05
N GLN A 167 -0.43 -1.84 10.27
CA GLN A 167 0.38 -2.81 11.01
C GLN A 167 0.25 -4.20 10.39
N PHE A 168 1.40 -4.88 10.24
CA PHE A 168 1.48 -6.16 9.54
C PHE A 168 0.94 -7.34 10.36
N ASN A 169 0.77 -7.17 11.68
CA ASN A 169 0.27 -8.20 12.60
C ASN A 169 -0.87 -7.66 13.49
N ASP A 170 -1.57 -8.58 14.15
CA ASP A 170 -2.73 -8.28 14.98
C ASP A 170 -2.40 -8.20 16.48
N HIS A 171 -1.13 -8.39 16.86
CA HIS A 171 -0.73 -8.52 18.27
C HIS A 171 -1.15 -7.33 19.15
N ASN A 172 -1.06 -6.12 18.62
CA ASN A 172 -1.37 -4.91 19.37
C ASN A 172 -2.79 -4.38 19.07
N GLN A 173 -3.60 -5.11 18.29
CA GLN A 173 -4.91 -4.66 17.86
C GLN A 173 -6.06 -5.11 18.78
N LEU A 174 -5.86 -6.18 19.53
CA LEU A 174 -6.91 -6.76 20.37
C LEU A 174 -7.42 -5.77 21.43
N SER A 175 -6.51 -5.15 22.19
CA SER A 175 -6.90 -4.25 23.29
C SER A 175 -7.64 -3.00 22.80
N PRO A 176 -7.15 -2.21 21.80
CA PRO A 176 -7.89 -1.06 21.31
C PRO A 176 -9.23 -1.46 20.67
N MET A 177 -9.30 -2.58 19.95
CA MET A 177 -10.56 -3.06 19.38
C MET A 177 -11.57 -3.51 20.43
N ALA A 178 -11.13 -4.15 21.52
CA ALA A 178 -11.99 -4.52 22.63
C ALA A 178 -12.55 -3.28 23.35
N ILE A 179 -11.73 -2.24 23.53
CA ILE A 179 -12.17 -0.97 24.12
C ILE A 179 -13.21 -0.31 23.21
N ALA A 180 -12.91 -0.18 21.91
CA ALA A 180 -13.82 0.43 20.94
C ALA A 180 -15.16 -0.32 20.85
N ALA A 181 -15.13 -1.66 20.86
CA ALA A 181 -16.33 -2.49 20.87
C ALA A 181 -17.16 -2.28 22.14
N ARG A 182 -16.52 -2.26 23.30
CA ARG A 182 -17.17 -2.01 24.60
C ARG A 182 -17.85 -0.64 24.63
N GLU A 183 -17.16 0.39 24.20
CA GLU A 183 -17.73 1.75 24.10
C GLU A 183 -18.96 1.78 23.14
N ALA A 184 -18.85 1.16 21.97
CA ALA A 184 -19.94 1.13 21.00
C ALA A 184 -21.17 0.38 21.54
N MET A 185 -20.94 -0.70 22.29
CA MET A 185 -22.00 -1.48 22.93
C MET A 185 -22.56 -0.81 24.19
N GLY A 186 -21.86 0.19 24.75
CA GLY A 186 -22.32 0.93 25.94
C GLY A 186 -22.18 0.15 27.26
N ILE A 187 -21.15 -0.69 27.33
CA ILE A 187 -20.82 -1.54 28.48
C ILE A 187 -19.54 -1.01 29.18
#